data_1169a40f616ecc834f2de2b0a940a8a1
#
_entry.id   1169a40f616ecc834f2de2b0a940a8a1
#
_cell.length_a   1.000
_cell.length_b   1.000
_cell.length_c   1.000
_cell.angle_alpha   90.00
_cell.angle_beta   90.00
_cell.angle_gamma   90.00
#
_symmetry.space_group_name_H-M   'P 1'
#
loop_
_entity.id
_entity.type
_entity.pdbx_description
1 polymer ?
#
loop_
_entity_poly.entity_id
_entity_poly.type
_entity_poly.pdbx_seq_one_letter_code
_entity_poly.pdbx_strand_id
1 'polypeptide(L)'
;MKRLLLLLISLTIFAARQSPAAAAPTNGEYVILVGGPSLMMWEKYKLQPHDHWWANFIRAARIRTEQVRTTAGPDAKITWLVYRQGYKDRGVQEKQDLFTFIDSVREKFDLKIVYFDKGNEVINYLNSGQPRDSFKVVDFEYFGHSNAKCFMFDYSSNIESACKAWLHEDELRQISGRDFARGALAKSWGCHTGESMSKKFYAATGVPMWGVIGKTQYMMDELPVIVGQGAKWVSR
;
A
#
# COMPACT_ATOMS: atom_id res chain seq x y z
N MET A 1 -5.55 10.28 66.83
CA MET A 1 -6.50 9.85 65.79
C MET A 1 -6.08 10.52 64.46
N LYS A 2 -5.36 9.82 63.60
CA LYS A 2 -4.93 10.32 62.29
C LYS A 2 -5.88 9.72 61.24
N ARG A 3 -6.63 10.57 60.56
CA ARG A 3 -7.52 10.18 59.45
C ARG A 3 -6.69 10.06 58.14
N LEU A 4 -6.60 8.86 57.63
CA LEU A 4 -5.99 8.54 56.32
C LEU A 4 -7.02 8.82 55.24
N LEU A 5 -6.74 9.79 54.38
CA LEU A 5 -7.58 10.13 53.22
C LEU A 5 -7.09 9.30 52.04
N LEU A 6 -7.85 8.29 51.63
CA LEU A 6 -7.60 7.49 50.43
C LEU A 6 -8.16 8.24 49.21
N LEU A 7 -7.25 8.73 48.37
CA LEU A 7 -7.55 9.32 47.07
C LEU A 7 -7.71 8.15 46.07
N LEU A 8 -8.94 7.86 45.66
CA LEU A 8 -9.22 6.97 44.54
C LEU A 8 -9.03 7.74 43.21
N ILE A 9 -7.93 7.46 42.51
CA ILE A 9 -7.71 7.94 41.16
C ILE A 9 -8.43 6.97 40.22
N SER A 10 -9.57 7.38 39.69
CA SER A 10 -10.28 6.65 38.63
C SER A 10 -9.57 6.91 37.29
N LEU A 11 -8.87 5.89 36.81
CA LEU A 11 -8.25 5.88 35.48
C LEU A 11 -9.34 5.61 34.44
N THR A 12 -9.89 6.65 33.83
CA THR A 12 -10.78 6.52 32.67
C THR A 12 -9.95 6.21 31.43
N ILE A 13 -9.94 4.93 31.05
CA ILE A 13 -9.39 4.46 29.79
C ILE A 13 -10.32 4.97 28.69
N PHE A 14 -9.92 6.01 27.98
CA PHE A 14 -10.54 6.42 26.72
C PHE A 14 -10.17 5.40 25.65
N ALA A 15 -10.96 4.34 25.50
CA ALA A 15 -10.93 3.49 24.32
C ALA A 15 -11.41 4.34 23.14
N ALA A 16 -10.49 4.78 22.31
CA ALA A 16 -10.82 5.38 21.03
C ALA A 16 -11.61 4.35 20.23
N ARG A 17 -12.93 4.51 20.16
CA ARG A 17 -13.79 3.73 19.25
C ARG A 17 -13.33 4.06 17.83
N GLN A 18 -12.57 3.15 17.23
CA GLN A 18 -12.42 3.12 15.78
C GLN A 18 -13.84 2.91 15.23
N SER A 19 -14.37 3.92 14.54
CA SER A 19 -15.59 3.73 13.77
C SER A 19 -15.37 2.55 12.83
N PRO A 20 -16.32 1.58 12.76
CA PRO A 20 -16.19 0.50 11.81
C PRO A 20 -16.08 1.13 10.41
N ALA A 21 -14.97 0.90 9.75
CA ALA A 21 -14.84 1.24 8.33
C ALA A 21 -16.00 0.56 7.62
N ALA A 22 -16.78 1.33 6.85
CA ALA A 22 -17.84 0.76 6.04
C ALA A 22 -17.23 -0.39 5.24
N ALA A 23 -17.83 -1.57 5.31
CA ALA A 23 -17.35 -2.74 4.58
C ALA A 23 -17.31 -2.39 3.09
N ALA A 24 -16.17 -2.62 2.44
CA ALA A 24 -16.03 -2.41 1.01
C ALA A 24 -17.09 -3.24 0.25
N PRO A 25 -17.62 -2.76 -0.88
CA PRO A 25 -18.57 -3.50 -1.68
C PRO A 25 -17.99 -4.88 -2.04
N THR A 26 -18.74 -5.95 -1.80
CA THR A 26 -18.24 -7.33 -1.99
C THR A 26 -18.18 -7.77 -3.45
N ASN A 27 -18.76 -6.99 -4.37
CA ASN A 27 -18.78 -7.31 -5.80
C ASN A 27 -17.89 -6.34 -6.59
N GLY A 28 -16.64 -6.72 -6.78
CA GLY A 28 -15.66 -5.93 -7.53
C GLY A 28 -14.23 -6.40 -7.30
N GLU A 29 -13.28 -5.62 -7.77
CA GLU A 29 -11.86 -5.96 -7.74
C GLU A 29 -11.12 -5.22 -6.63
N TYR A 30 -10.36 -5.98 -5.85
CA TYR A 30 -9.36 -5.48 -4.91
C TYR A 30 -8.02 -5.36 -5.65
N VAL A 31 -7.53 -4.15 -5.82
CA VAL A 31 -6.27 -3.89 -6.54
C VAL A 31 -5.19 -3.52 -5.53
N ILE A 32 -4.13 -4.31 -5.49
CA ILE A 32 -2.96 -4.08 -4.65
C ILE A 32 -1.78 -3.71 -5.55
N LEU A 33 -1.32 -2.48 -5.45
CA LEU A 33 -0.16 -1.96 -6.16
C LEU A 33 1.09 -2.14 -5.32
N VAL A 34 2.10 -2.83 -5.87
CA VAL A 34 3.35 -3.16 -5.18
C VAL A 34 4.53 -2.55 -5.91
N GLY A 35 5.22 -1.62 -5.26
CA GLY A 35 6.45 -1.02 -5.74
C GLY A 35 7.64 -1.97 -5.65
N GLY A 36 8.75 -1.60 -6.30
CA GLY A 36 9.99 -2.36 -6.26
C GLY A 36 10.79 -2.13 -4.98
N PRO A 37 11.58 -3.13 -4.57
CA PRO A 37 12.51 -3.01 -3.45
C PRO A 37 13.70 -2.11 -3.80
N SER A 38 14.41 -1.65 -2.79
CA SER A 38 15.71 -0.98 -2.98
C SER A 38 16.78 -1.97 -3.43
N LEU A 39 17.82 -1.47 -4.12
CA LEU A 39 19.07 -2.20 -4.24
C LEU A 39 19.74 -2.36 -2.87
N MET A 40 20.53 -3.44 -2.69
CA MET A 40 21.26 -3.69 -1.44
C MET A 40 22.17 -2.54 -1.03
N MET A 41 22.78 -1.85 -1.99
CA MET A 41 23.64 -0.70 -1.70
C MET A 41 22.93 0.45 -0.97
N TRP A 42 21.61 0.54 -1.06
CA TRP A 42 20.80 1.56 -0.41
C TRP A 42 20.24 1.12 0.96
N GLU A 43 20.39 -0.17 1.32
CA GLU A 43 19.84 -0.71 2.57
C GLU A 43 20.47 -0.09 3.80
N LYS A 44 21.70 0.41 3.71
CA LYS A 44 22.38 1.13 4.80
C LYS A 44 21.60 2.36 5.29
N TYR A 45 20.69 2.89 4.48
CA TYR A 45 19.84 4.04 4.83
C TYR A 45 18.47 3.62 5.37
N LYS A 46 18.19 2.32 5.44
CA LYS A 46 16.91 1.79 5.89
C LYS A 46 16.95 1.40 7.36
N LEU A 47 15.78 1.37 7.98
CA LEU A 47 15.64 0.90 9.36
C LEU A 47 15.80 -0.61 9.43
N GLN A 48 16.57 -1.05 10.41
CA GLN A 48 16.82 -2.47 10.67
C GLN A 48 15.63 -3.12 11.40
N PRO A 49 15.44 -4.44 11.25
CA PRO A 49 16.01 -5.35 10.24
C PRO A 49 15.16 -5.45 8.97
N HIS A 50 13.91 -5.01 9.01
CA HIS A 50 12.86 -5.37 8.05
C HIS A 50 13.02 -4.64 6.72
N ASP A 51 13.42 -3.37 6.76
CA ASP A 51 13.57 -2.54 5.56
C ASP A 51 14.75 -2.97 4.67
N HIS A 52 15.55 -3.93 5.13
CA HIS A 52 16.65 -4.52 4.39
C HIS A 52 16.27 -5.77 3.60
N TRP A 53 15.02 -6.14 3.58
CA TRP A 53 14.58 -7.34 2.89
C TRP A 53 13.79 -7.03 1.62
N TRP A 54 14.17 -7.71 0.54
CA TRP A 54 13.52 -7.52 -0.77
C TRP A 54 12.01 -7.75 -0.78
N ALA A 55 11.53 -8.65 0.08
CA ALA A 55 10.14 -9.04 0.11
C ALA A 55 9.24 -8.16 0.99
N ASN A 56 9.72 -7.05 1.55
CA ASN A 56 8.94 -6.22 2.47
C ASN A 56 7.56 -5.83 1.94
N PHE A 57 7.50 -5.35 0.70
CA PHE A 57 6.24 -4.90 0.09
C PHE A 57 5.38 -6.10 -0.33
N ILE A 58 5.99 -7.14 -0.88
CA ILE A 58 5.32 -8.41 -1.23
C ILE A 58 4.69 -9.05 0.01
N ARG A 59 5.42 -9.07 1.13
CA ARG A 59 4.90 -9.63 2.38
C ARG A 59 3.72 -8.83 2.92
N ALA A 60 3.83 -7.50 2.97
CA ALA A 60 2.73 -6.65 3.42
C ALA A 60 1.49 -6.81 2.53
N ALA A 61 1.68 -6.86 1.20
CA ALA A 61 0.61 -7.14 0.24
C ALA A 61 -0.02 -8.53 0.47
N ARG A 62 0.80 -9.55 0.81
CA ARG A 62 0.31 -10.90 1.16
C ARG A 62 -0.54 -10.88 2.44
N ILE A 63 -0.09 -10.21 3.50
CA ILE A 63 -0.86 -10.05 4.75
C ILE A 63 -2.20 -9.38 4.44
N ARG A 64 -2.18 -8.34 3.62
CA ARG A 64 -3.42 -7.67 3.21
C ARG A 64 -4.34 -8.58 2.40
N THR A 65 -3.79 -9.39 1.51
CA THR A 65 -4.54 -10.40 0.76
C THR A 65 -5.25 -11.38 1.69
N GLU A 66 -4.57 -11.87 2.73
CA GLU A 66 -5.17 -12.73 3.76
C GLU A 66 -6.34 -12.05 4.48
N GLN A 67 -6.18 -10.76 4.82
CA GLN A 67 -7.26 -9.98 5.42
C GLN A 67 -8.45 -9.80 4.48
N VAL A 68 -8.20 -9.51 3.19
CA VAL A 68 -9.27 -9.41 2.19
C VAL A 68 -10.02 -10.75 2.07
N ARG A 69 -9.30 -11.87 1.97
CA ARG A 69 -9.91 -13.21 1.93
C ARG A 69 -10.76 -13.51 3.17
N THR A 70 -10.31 -13.05 4.34
CA THR A 70 -11.05 -13.22 5.59
C THR A 70 -12.32 -12.37 5.65
N THR A 71 -12.26 -11.12 5.14
CA THR A 71 -13.35 -10.15 5.31
C THR A 71 -14.35 -10.15 4.15
N ALA A 72 -13.87 -10.33 2.92
CA ALA A 72 -14.68 -10.32 1.69
C ALA A 72 -15.00 -11.72 1.16
N GLY A 73 -14.41 -12.76 1.76
CA GLY A 73 -14.62 -14.15 1.40
C GLY A 73 -13.57 -14.72 0.43
N PRO A 74 -13.59 -16.06 0.28
CA PRO A 74 -12.59 -16.77 -0.52
C PRO A 74 -12.65 -16.43 -2.02
N ASP A 75 -13.80 -16.01 -2.52
CA ASP A 75 -14.02 -15.69 -3.93
C ASP A 75 -13.70 -14.22 -4.30
N ALA A 76 -13.25 -13.40 -3.34
CA ALA A 76 -12.88 -12.02 -3.59
C ALA A 76 -11.86 -11.94 -4.75
N LYS A 77 -12.13 -11.11 -5.75
CA LYS A 77 -11.23 -10.96 -6.90
C LYS A 77 -10.12 -9.99 -6.55
N ILE A 78 -8.91 -10.52 -6.41
CA ILE A 78 -7.72 -9.76 -6.00
C ILE A 78 -6.73 -9.74 -7.16
N THR A 79 -6.26 -8.55 -7.50
CA THR A 79 -5.19 -8.36 -8.49
C THR A 79 -4.03 -7.61 -7.86
N TRP A 80 -2.83 -8.15 -8.02
CA TRP A 80 -1.61 -7.44 -7.73
C TRP A 80 -1.04 -6.82 -8.99
N LEU A 81 -0.72 -5.53 -8.92
CA LEU A 81 0.12 -4.83 -9.90
C LEU A 81 1.51 -4.74 -9.30
N VAL A 82 2.48 -5.48 -9.85
CA VAL A 82 3.83 -5.60 -9.27
C VAL A 82 4.85 -4.96 -10.20
N TYR A 83 5.64 -4.02 -9.68
CA TYR A 83 6.71 -3.40 -10.45
C TYR A 83 7.80 -4.41 -10.77
N ARG A 84 8.03 -4.67 -12.08
CA ARG A 84 8.87 -5.77 -12.56
C ARG A 84 10.35 -5.51 -12.36
N GLN A 85 10.83 -4.35 -12.84
CA GLN A 85 12.28 -4.10 -12.97
C GLN A 85 12.99 -4.13 -11.62
N GLY A 86 12.39 -3.59 -10.56
CA GLY A 86 12.98 -3.59 -9.21
C GLY A 86 13.24 -5.00 -8.68
N TYR A 87 12.30 -5.91 -8.86
CA TYR A 87 12.46 -7.32 -8.43
C TYR A 87 13.46 -8.07 -9.32
N LYS A 88 13.51 -7.76 -10.62
CA LYS A 88 14.51 -8.31 -11.53
C LYS A 88 15.93 -7.92 -11.11
N ASP A 89 16.17 -6.62 -10.89
CA ASP A 89 17.49 -6.11 -10.53
C ASP A 89 17.91 -6.58 -9.13
N ARG A 90 16.98 -6.60 -8.20
CA ARG A 90 17.25 -7.15 -6.86
C ARG A 90 17.52 -8.66 -6.90
N GLY A 91 16.82 -9.41 -7.74
CA GLY A 91 17.05 -10.85 -7.92
C GLY A 91 18.47 -11.18 -8.37
N VAL A 92 19.05 -10.34 -9.22
CA VAL A 92 20.48 -10.47 -9.59
C VAL A 92 21.38 -10.32 -8.37
N GLN A 93 21.12 -9.38 -7.47
CA GLN A 93 21.90 -9.18 -6.24
C GLN A 93 21.72 -10.32 -5.24
N GLU A 94 20.48 -10.84 -5.11
CA GLU A 94 20.13 -11.97 -4.24
C GLU A 94 20.61 -13.32 -4.83
N LYS A 95 21.00 -13.36 -6.12
CA LYS A 95 21.29 -14.58 -6.90
C LYS A 95 20.12 -15.57 -6.87
N GLN A 96 18.91 -15.05 -6.95
CA GLN A 96 17.67 -15.81 -6.89
C GLN A 96 16.65 -15.25 -7.90
N ASP A 97 15.79 -16.13 -8.42
CA ASP A 97 14.64 -15.70 -9.18
C ASP A 97 13.49 -15.30 -8.22
N LEU A 98 13.38 -14.01 -7.94
CA LEU A 98 12.36 -13.51 -7.03
C LEU A 98 10.94 -13.65 -7.58
N PHE A 99 10.77 -13.78 -8.89
CA PHE A 99 9.44 -13.99 -9.49
C PHE A 99 8.86 -15.36 -9.10
N THR A 100 9.66 -16.39 -8.98
CA THR A 100 9.21 -17.69 -8.47
C THR A 100 8.55 -17.55 -7.08
N PHE A 101 9.14 -16.76 -6.19
CA PHE A 101 8.55 -16.53 -4.86
C PHE A 101 7.29 -15.67 -4.92
N ILE A 102 7.26 -14.64 -5.77
CA ILE A 102 6.08 -13.78 -5.94
C ILE A 102 4.93 -14.60 -6.54
N ASP A 103 5.21 -15.40 -7.57
CA ASP A 103 4.21 -16.25 -8.22
C ASP A 103 3.66 -17.35 -7.30
N SER A 104 4.44 -17.82 -6.30
CA SER A 104 3.92 -18.75 -5.29
C SER A 104 2.78 -18.14 -4.45
N VAL A 105 2.77 -16.82 -4.27
CA VAL A 105 1.64 -16.12 -3.62
C VAL A 105 0.41 -16.14 -4.52
N ARG A 106 0.59 -15.93 -5.84
CA ARG A 106 -0.50 -16.06 -6.81
C ARG A 106 -1.19 -17.42 -6.71
N GLU A 107 -0.41 -18.49 -6.69
CA GLU A 107 -0.93 -19.86 -6.63
C GLU A 107 -1.62 -20.13 -5.29
N LYS A 108 -0.99 -19.74 -4.18
CA LYS A 108 -1.53 -19.96 -2.83
C LYS A 108 -2.87 -19.27 -2.60
N PHE A 109 -3.07 -18.07 -3.13
CA PHE A 109 -4.24 -17.25 -2.86
C PHE A 109 -5.21 -17.13 -4.04
N ASP A 110 -4.95 -17.83 -5.15
CA ASP A 110 -5.76 -17.74 -6.37
C ASP A 110 -6.01 -16.26 -6.78
N LEU A 111 -4.93 -15.49 -6.92
CA LEU A 111 -5.01 -14.09 -7.30
C LEU A 111 -4.35 -13.84 -8.67
N LYS A 112 -4.72 -12.73 -9.30
CA LYS A 112 -4.09 -12.29 -10.54
C LYS A 112 -2.85 -11.45 -10.21
N ILE A 113 -1.71 -11.71 -10.89
CA ILE A 113 -0.55 -10.81 -10.90
C ILE A 113 -0.40 -10.22 -12.30
N VAL A 114 -0.22 -8.90 -12.34
CA VAL A 114 0.12 -8.14 -13.53
C VAL A 114 1.42 -7.42 -13.25
N TYR A 115 2.46 -7.76 -13.97
CA TYR A 115 3.74 -7.06 -13.89
C TYR A 115 3.71 -5.83 -14.77
N PHE A 116 4.20 -4.70 -14.24
CA PHE A 116 4.28 -3.44 -14.95
C PHE A 116 5.69 -2.83 -14.86
N ASP A 117 6.03 -1.94 -15.80
CA ASP A 117 7.32 -1.28 -15.88
C ASP A 117 7.21 0.26 -15.78
N LYS A 118 6.03 0.82 -16.02
CA LYS A 118 5.81 2.29 -16.03
C LYS A 118 4.52 2.68 -15.31
N GLY A 119 4.50 3.87 -14.72
CA GLY A 119 3.34 4.37 -13.96
C GLY A 119 2.04 4.46 -14.79
N ASN A 120 2.14 4.78 -16.09
CA ASN A 120 0.97 4.83 -16.95
C ASN A 120 0.29 3.44 -17.15
N GLU A 121 1.02 2.34 -16.99
CA GLU A 121 0.44 1.00 -17.04
C GLU A 121 -0.49 0.73 -15.85
N VAL A 122 -0.16 1.30 -14.69
CA VAL A 122 -1.05 1.27 -13.50
C VAL A 122 -2.34 2.03 -13.79
N ILE A 123 -2.25 3.24 -14.35
CA ILE A 123 -3.41 4.04 -14.76
C ILE A 123 -4.28 3.27 -15.76
N ASN A 124 -3.65 2.71 -16.80
CA ASN A 124 -4.34 1.93 -17.82
C ASN A 124 -5.05 0.72 -17.22
N TYR A 125 -4.39 0.03 -16.27
CA TYR A 125 -5.04 -1.10 -15.60
C TYR A 125 -6.24 -0.66 -14.76
N LEU A 126 -6.12 0.40 -13.98
CA LEU A 126 -7.25 0.91 -13.19
C LEU A 126 -8.43 1.30 -14.07
N ASN A 127 -8.18 1.88 -15.25
CA ASN A 127 -9.22 2.33 -16.16
C ASN A 127 -9.81 1.19 -17.03
N SER A 128 -9.01 0.20 -17.42
CA SER A 128 -9.41 -0.77 -18.45
C SER A 128 -8.88 -2.19 -18.26
N GLY A 129 -8.24 -2.50 -17.13
CA GLY A 129 -7.70 -3.84 -16.86
C GLY A 129 -8.78 -4.91 -16.63
N GLN A 130 -10.02 -4.50 -16.44
CA GLN A 130 -11.25 -5.28 -16.35
C GLN A 130 -12.38 -4.52 -17.09
N PRO A 131 -13.52 -5.16 -17.42
CA PRO A 131 -14.71 -4.47 -17.93
C PRO A 131 -15.33 -3.57 -16.85
N ARG A 132 -14.80 -2.34 -16.69
CA ARG A 132 -15.11 -1.43 -15.58
C ARG A 132 -16.58 -1.03 -15.48
N ASP A 133 -17.35 -1.12 -16.53
CA ASP A 133 -18.79 -0.86 -16.47
C ASP A 133 -19.52 -1.85 -15.54
N SER A 134 -19.07 -3.10 -15.51
CA SER A 134 -19.69 -4.19 -14.73
C SER A 134 -18.83 -4.67 -13.56
N PHE A 135 -17.51 -4.43 -13.58
CA PHE A 135 -16.57 -4.93 -12.59
C PHE A 135 -15.59 -3.85 -12.12
N LYS A 136 -16.04 -3.10 -11.13
CA LYS A 136 -15.36 -1.90 -10.63
C LYS A 136 -14.30 -2.21 -9.58
N VAL A 137 -13.36 -1.28 -9.39
CA VAL A 137 -12.42 -1.31 -8.27
C VAL A 137 -13.17 -0.98 -6.98
N VAL A 138 -13.12 -1.87 -5.99
CA VAL A 138 -13.74 -1.67 -4.66
C VAL A 138 -12.74 -1.28 -3.61
N ASP A 139 -11.47 -1.63 -3.80
CA ASP A 139 -10.38 -1.28 -2.90
C ASP A 139 -9.09 -1.13 -3.71
N PHE A 140 -8.33 -0.06 -3.44
CA PHE A 140 -7.04 0.22 -4.06
C PHE A 140 -6.00 0.50 -2.98
N GLU A 141 -4.98 -0.36 -2.88
CA GLU A 141 -3.94 -0.19 -1.88
C GLU A 141 -2.54 -0.17 -2.50
N TYR A 142 -1.68 0.71 -1.99
CA TYR A 142 -0.29 0.83 -2.42
C TYR A 142 0.68 0.42 -1.32
N PHE A 143 1.60 -0.50 -1.63
CA PHE A 143 2.74 -0.89 -0.82
C PHE A 143 4.03 -0.58 -1.57
N GLY A 144 4.86 0.31 -1.03
CA GLY A 144 6.08 0.72 -1.72
C GLY A 144 6.68 1.99 -1.13
N HIS A 145 7.78 2.42 -1.72
CA HIS A 145 8.39 3.70 -1.44
C HIS A 145 7.56 4.85 -1.99
N SER A 146 7.55 5.96 -1.28
CA SER A 146 6.83 7.16 -1.72
C SER A 146 7.39 8.42 -1.07
N ASN A 147 6.99 9.54 -1.63
CA ASN A 147 7.09 10.85 -1.03
C ASN A 147 5.72 11.55 -1.06
N ALA A 148 5.66 12.82 -0.71
CA ALA A 148 4.40 13.58 -0.68
C ALA A 148 3.63 13.58 -2.01
N LYS A 149 4.34 13.45 -3.14
CA LYS A 149 3.80 13.65 -4.48
C LYS A 149 3.88 12.45 -5.42
N CYS A 150 4.63 11.40 -5.04
CA CYS A 150 4.85 10.24 -5.91
C CYS A 150 4.71 8.93 -5.17
N PHE A 151 4.11 7.94 -5.83
CA PHE A 151 4.43 6.53 -5.62
C PHE A 151 5.72 6.24 -6.38
N MET A 152 6.76 5.83 -5.66
CA MET A 152 8.09 5.62 -6.21
C MET A 152 8.29 4.11 -6.41
N PHE A 153 8.25 3.66 -7.66
CA PHE A 153 8.31 2.23 -7.94
C PHE A 153 9.74 1.70 -8.05
N ASP A 154 10.69 2.55 -8.48
CA ASP A 154 12.03 2.12 -8.78
C ASP A 154 13.07 2.74 -7.83
N TYR A 155 13.51 1.93 -6.87
CA TYR A 155 14.72 2.17 -6.08
C TYR A 155 15.88 1.26 -6.50
N SER A 156 15.79 0.69 -7.71
CA SER A 156 16.81 -0.17 -8.29
C SER A 156 17.92 0.60 -9.05
N SER A 157 17.84 1.93 -9.08
CA SER A 157 18.84 2.77 -9.75
C SER A 157 20.19 2.75 -9.03
N ASN A 158 21.28 2.66 -9.81
CA ASN A 158 22.63 2.85 -9.31
C ASN A 158 22.99 4.31 -9.00
N ILE A 159 22.13 5.25 -9.42
CA ILE A 159 22.29 6.67 -9.12
C ILE A 159 21.59 6.93 -7.80
N GLU A 160 22.29 7.56 -6.85
CA GLU A 160 21.79 7.83 -5.52
C GLU A 160 20.45 8.56 -5.55
N SER A 161 19.44 7.96 -4.87
CA SER A 161 18.07 8.48 -4.76
C SER A 161 17.34 8.70 -6.09
N ALA A 162 17.89 8.32 -7.22
CA ALA A 162 17.17 8.42 -8.49
C ALA A 162 16.09 7.34 -8.60
N CYS A 163 14.87 7.76 -8.87
CA CYS A 163 13.75 6.90 -9.18
C CYS A 163 13.48 6.96 -10.68
N LYS A 164 13.46 5.82 -11.36
CA LYS A 164 13.24 5.74 -12.81
C LYS A 164 11.81 5.44 -13.20
N ALA A 165 11.01 4.94 -12.26
CA ALA A 165 9.61 4.67 -12.46
C ALA A 165 8.79 5.13 -11.25
N TRP A 166 7.77 5.91 -11.52
CA TRP A 166 6.89 6.49 -10.51
C TRP A 166 5.49 6.72 -11.07
N LEU A 167 4.56 7.00 -10.18
CA LEU A 167 3.28 7.62 -10.51
C LEU A 167 3.20 8.94 -9.73
N HIS A 168 3.27 10.07 -10.45
CA HIS A 168 3.22 11.40 -9.87
C HIS A 168 1.77 11.84 -9.63
N GLU A 169 1.54 12.68 -8.64
CA GLU A 169 0.20 13.17 -8.28
C GLU A 169 -0.53 13.90 -9.43
N ASP A 170 0.21 14.54 -10.35
CA ASP A 170 -0.37 15.22 -11.50
C ASP A 170 -0.87 14.25 -12.58
N GLU A 171 -0.42 12.99 -12.56
CA GLU A 171 -0.87 11.96 -13.49
C GLU A 171 -2.19 11.33 -13.03
N LEU A 172 -2.53 11.43 -11.73
CA LEU A 172 -3.73 10.84 -11.16
C LEU A 172 -5.02 11.31 -11.85
N ARG A 173 -5.04 12.52 -12.43
CA ARG A 173 -6.17 13.03 -13.22
C ARG A 173 -6.57 12.16 -14.41
N GLN A 174 -5.68 11.25 -14.83
CA GLN A 174 -5.94 10.29 -15.90
C GLN A 174 -6.68 9.04 -15.41
N ILE A 175 -6.82 8.88 -14.10
CA ILE A 175 -7.59 7.78 -13.50
C ILE A 175 -9.06 8.18 -13.52
N SER A 176 -9.90 7.33 -14.09
CA SER A 176 -11.34 7.53 -14.17
C SER A 176 -12.02 7.16 -12.84
N GLY A 177 -12.60 8.12 -12.15
CA GLY A 177 -13.35 7.87 -10.93
C GLY A 177 -14.60 6.99 -11.13
N ARG A 178 -15.11 6.91 -12.37
CA ARG A 178 -16.26 6.03 -12.72
C ARG A 178 -15.91 4.55 -12.66
N ASP A 179 -14.61 4.20 -12.69
CA ASP A 179 -14.13 2.83 -12.67
C ASP A 179 -14.02 2.27 -11.25
N PHE A 180 -14.28 3.12 -10.26
CA PHE A 180 -14.41 2.72 -8.86
C PHE A 180 -15.87 2.52 -8.48
N ALA A 181 -16.10 1.55 -7.61
CA ALA A 181 -17.42 1.31 -7.05
C ALA A 181 -17.84 2.45 -6.10
N ARG A 182 -19.14 2.65 -5.94
CA ARG A 182 -19.63 3.55 -4.89
C ARG A 182 -19.21 3.03 -3.52
N GLY A 183 -18.56 3.87 -2.73
CA GLY A 183 -18.02 3.48 -1.44
C GLY A 183 -16.69 2.73 -1.51
N ALA A 184 -16.02 2.75 -2.69
CA ALA A 184 -14.66 2.24 -2.81
C ALA A 184 -13.72 2.95 -1.83
N LEU A 185 -12.69 2.25 -1.40
CA LEU A 185 -11.65 2.76 -0.52
C LEU A 185 -10.30 2.78 -1.24
N ALA A 186 -9.44 3.70 -0.83
CA ALA A 186 -8.05 3.68 -1.25
C ALA A 186 -7.15 3.92 -0.04
N LYS A 187 -5.98 3.28 -0.03
CA LYS A 187 -4.99 3.46 1.03
C LYS A 187 -3.57 3.33 0.50
N SER A 188 -2.72 4.26 0.90
CA SER A 188 -1.28 4.16 0.66
C SER A 188 -0.55 3.87 1.95
N TRP A 189 0.23 2.79 1.94
CA TRP A 189 1.13 2.40 3.02
C TRP A 189 2.54 2.98 2.85
N GLY A 190 2.73 3.83 1.84
CA GLY A 190 3.97 4.55 1.60
C GLY A 190 4.12 5.79 2.49
N CYS A 191 5.36 6.24 2.67
CA CYS A 191 5.69 7.43 3.46
C CYS A 191 5.14 8.71 2.82
N HIS A 192 4.71 9.67 3.63
CA HIS A 192 4.37 11.05 3.24
C HIS A 192 3.17 11.21 2.29
N THR A 193 2.49 10.16 1.90
CA THR A 193 1.39 10.22 0.90
C THR A 193 0.15 10.99 1.39
N GLY A 194 -0.01 11.16 2.69
CA GLY A 194 -1.06 12.00 3.29
C GLY A 194 -0.82 13.50 3.18
N GLU A 195 0.39 13.93 2.80
CA GLU A 195 0.74 15.35 2.69
C GLU A 195 0.19 15.99 1.41
N SER A 196 0.15 15.27 0.29
CA SER A 196 -0.41 15.76 -0.98
C SER A 196 -1.15 14.68 -1.77
N MET A 197 -0.53 13.50 -2.01
CA MET A 197 -1.01 12.45 -2.89
C MET A 197 -2.46 12.03 -2.60
N SER A 198 -2.83 11.84 -1.33
CA SER A 198 -4.19 11.43 -0.94
C SER A 198 -5.24 12.45 -1.35
N LYS A 199 -4.95 13.75 -1.19
CA LYS A 199 -5.85 14.83 -1.60
C LYS A 199 -6.01 14.87 -3.12
N LYS A 200 -4.93 14.69 -3.86
CA LYS A 200 -4.93 14.69 -5.34
C LYS A 200 -5.64 13.46 -5.88
N PHE A 201 -5.47 12.31 -5.25
CA PHE A 201 -6.20 11.09 -5.61
C PHE A 201 -7.71 11.28 -5.46
N TYR A 202 -8.14 11.82 -4.31
CA TYR A 202 -9.55 12.15 -4.10
C TYR A 202 -10.09 13.16 -5.12
N ALA A 203 -9.33 14.21 -5.40
CA ALA A 203 -9.75 15.23 -6.39
C ALA A 203 -9.90 14.65 -7.81
N ALA A 204 -9.09 13.65 -8.16
CA ALA A 204 -9.13 12.99 -9.47
C ALA A 204 -10.25 11.95 -9.57
N THR A 205 -10.45 11.15 -8.53
CA THR A 205 -11.30 9.94 -8.59
C THR A 205 -12.60 10.05 -7.81
N GLY A 206 -12.70 10.98 -6.86
CA GLY A 206 -13.79 11.03 -5.89
C GLY A 206 -13.72 9.95 -4.80
N VAL A 207 -12.69 9.10 -4.82
CA VAL A 207 -12.49 8.02 -3.85
C VAL A 207 -11.62 8.51 -2.70
N PRO A 208 -12.07 8.44 -1.44
CA PRO A 208 -11.25 8.80 -0.29
C PRO A 208 -10.01 7.91 -0.21
N MET A 209 -8.83 8.55 -0.11
CA MET A 209 -7.56 7.83 0.04
C MET A 209 -6.93 8.13 1.39
N TRP A 210 -6.68 7.07 2.15
CA TRP A 210 -5.87 7.16 3.37
C TRP A 210 -4.39 7.21 3.01
N GLY A 211 -3.68 8.19 3.57
CA GLY A 211 -2.23 8.33 3.43
C GLY A 211 -1.62 8.78 4.76
N VAL A 212 -0.30 8.65 4.88
CA VAL A 212 0.45 9.01 6.09
C VAL A 212 1.07 10.40 5.95
N ILE A 213 0.84 11.27 6.93
CA ILE A 213 1.73 12.38 7.20
C ILE A 213 2.91 11.82 7.99
N GLY A 214 4.14 11.96 7.47
CA GLY A 214 5.32 11.32 8.04
C GLY A 214 5.64 9.96 7.40
N LYS A 215 6.23 9.06 8.18
CA LYS A 215 6.80 7.81 7.67
C LYS A 215 6.03 6.57 8.13
N THR A 216 6.16 5.52 7.33
CA THR A 216 5.75 4.16 7.68
C THR A 216 6.97 3.24 7.79
N GLN A 217 6.85 2.23 8.63
CA GLN A 217 7.83 1.16 8.77
C GLN A 217 7.16 -0.17 8.46
N TYR A 218 7.78 -0.95 7.57
CA TYR A 218 7.31 -2.28 7.21
C TYR A 218 7.75 -3.30 8.26
N MET A 219 6.79 -4.06 8.78
CA MET A 219 6.99 -5.00 9.88
C MET A 219 7.05 -6.45 9.37
N MET A 220 7.50 -7.39 10.23
CA MET A 220 7.66 -8.80 9.84
C MET A 220 6.31 -9.52 9.68
N ASP A 221 5.39 -9.35 10.64
CA ASP A 221 4.20 -10.19 10.77
C ASP A 221 2.89 -9.39 10.74
N GLU A 222 2.98 -8.10 10.45
CA GLU A 222 1.83 -7.21 10.39
C GLU A 222 1.94 -6.19 9.25
N LEU A 223 0.86 -5.46 9.00
CA LEU A 223 0.86 -4.35 8.08
C LEU A 223 1.75 -3.21 8.58
N PRO A 224 2.25 -2.33 7.67
CA PRO A 224 3.14 -1.25 8.07
C PRO A 224 2.54 -0.36 9.14
N VAL A 225 3.37 0.05 10.09
CA VAL A 225 3.01 0.98 11.18
C VAL A 225 3.53 2.38 10.88
N ILE A 226 2.84 3.40 11.40
CA ILE A 226 3.33 4.77 11.32
C ILE A 226 4.42 5.00 12.36
N VAL A 227 5.46 5.75 11.99
CA VAL A 227 6.60 6.06 12.87
C VAL A 227 6.98 7.52 12.79
N GLY A 228 7.52 8.04 13.91
CA GLY A 228 7.99 9.42 14.04
C GLY A 228 6.99 10.32 14.77
N GLN A 229 7.54 11.39 15.37
CA GLN A 229 6.75 12.36 16.11
C GLN A 229 5.80 13.11 15.16
N GLY A 230 4.53 13.19 15.52
CA GLY A 230 3.49 13.85 14.72
C GLY A 230 2.99 13.06 13.51
N ALA A 231 3.53 11.86 13.28
CA ALA A 231 3.06 11.00 12.19
C ALA A 231 1.62 10.52 12.45
N LYS A 232 0.79 10.56 11.42
CA LYS A 232 -0.63 10.17 11.52
C LYS A 232 -1.24 9.79 10.18
N TRP A 233 -2.26 8.96 10.24
CA TRP A 233 -3.13 8.72 9.10
C TRP A 233 -4.05 9.90 8.85
N VAL A 234 -4.21 10.27 7.59
CA VAL A 234 -5.22 11.23 7.11
C VAL A 234 -5.95 10.66 5.92
N SER A 235 -7.22 11.02 5.78
CA SER A 235 -8.03 10.71 4.59
C SER A 235 -8.53 12.01 3.97
N ARG A 236 -8.50 12.06 2.66
CA ARG A 236 -9.05 13.17 1.88
C ARG A 236 -9.87 12.60 0.73
#